data_b6e0610742f84865b93c0a7ac36c2f35
#
_entry.id   b6e0610742f84865b93c0a7ac36c2f35
#
_cell.length_a   1.000
_cell.length_b   1.000
_cell.length_c   1.000
_cell.angle_alpha   90.00
_cell.angle_beta   90.00
_cell.angle_gamma   90.00
#
_symmetry.space_group_name_H-M   'P 1'
#
loop_
_entity.id
_entity.type
_entity.pdbx_description
1 polymer ?
#
loop_
_entity_poly.entity_id
_entity_poly.type
_entity_poly.pdbx_seq_one_letter_code
_entity_poly.pdbx_strand_id
1 'polypeptide(L)'
;YRYVLDFIAQTRKEAKIDLSYGCEGFLGNYELSVRDYPFFCQAGINVASVLNDGSISGCLSIRSNYNQGNIYKDSFVDIWNNEFQIYRNRNWMKTGECTSCKMWKYCEGNGMHLRDDNGGLLLCNLSKVNWIR
;
A
#
# COMPACT_ATOMS: atom_id res chain seq x y z
N TYR A 1 -2.94 10.58 -15.70
CA TYR A 1 -2.68 9.35 -14.95
C TYR A 1 -2.71 8.12 -15.86
N ARG A 2 -3.81 7.88 -16.62
CA ARG A 2 -3.94 6.77 -17.59
C ARG A 2 -2.80 6.74 -18.61
N TYR A 3 -2.45 7.89 -19.18
CA TYR A 3 -1.36 7.98 -20.15
C TYR A 3 -0.06 7.33 -19.64
N VAL A 4 0.30 7.53 -18.36
CA VAL A 4 1.48 6.90 -17.76
C VAL A 4 1.32 5.39 -17.67
N LEU A 5 0.15 4.90 -17.29
CA LEU A 5 -0.12 3.46 -17.18
C LEU A 5 -0.11 2.79 -18.56
N ASP A 6 -0.68 3.44 -19.58
CA ASP A 6 -0.68 2.95 -20.95
C ASP A 6 0.74 2.92 -21.53
N PHE A 7 1.56 3.94 -21.24
CA PHE A 7 2.97 3.98 -21.60
C PHE A 7 3.74 2.81 -20.95
N ILE A 8 3.57 2.59 -19.65
CA ILE A 8 4.22 1.47 -18.94
C ILE A 8 3.79 0.14 -19.56
N ALA A 9 2.48 -0.06 -19.75
CA ALA A 9 1.95 -1.29 -20.31
C ALA A 9 2.48 -1.58 -21.73
N GLN A 10 2.61 -0.53 -22.55
CA GLN A 10 3.17 -0.65 -23.90
C GLN A 10 4.67 -0.95 -23.86
N THR A 11 5.44 -0.24 -23.04
CA THR A 11 6.90 -0.47 -22.89
C THR A 11 7.21 -1.88 -22.41
N ARG A 12 6.40 -2.41 -21.48
CA ARG A 12 6.53 -3.79 -21.02
C ARG A 12 6.29 -4.81 -22.13
N LYS A 13 5.32 -4.58 -23.01
CA LYS A 13 5.09 -5.45 -24.17
C LYS A 13 6.26 -5.45 -25.16
N GLU A 14 6.94 -4.34 -25.31
CA GLU A 14 8.11 -4.21 -26.19
C GLU A 14 9.36 -4.93 -25.62
N ALA A 15 9.38 -5.22 -24.34
CA ALA A 15 10.43 -5.96 -23.61
C ALA A 15 11.86 -5.42 -23.83
N LYS A 16 12.01 -4.14 -24.12
CA LYS A 16 13.31 -3.49 -24.33
C LYS A 16 13.98 -3.07 -23.03
N ILE A 17 13.17 -2.79 -22.02
CA ILE A 17 13.59 -2.44 -20.66
C ILE A 17 12.67 -3.13 -19.66
N ASP A 18 13.21 -3.45 -18.50
CA ASP A 18 12.41 -3.92 -17.37
C ASP A 18 11.79 -2.71 -16.68
N LEU A 19 10.48 -2.52 -16.87
CA LEU A 19 9.71 -1.41 -16.34
C LEU A 19 8.51 -1.93 -15.56
N SER A 20 8.35 -1.44 -14.33
CA SER A 20 7.22 -1.80 -13.47
C SER A 20 6.66 -0.57 -12.78
N TYR A 21 5.34 -0.54 -12.61
CA TYR A 21 4.70 0.47 -11.78
C TYR A 21 4.96 0.15 -10.29
N GLY A 22 5.36 1.16 -9.53
CA GLY A 22 5.72 1.01 -8.12
C GLY A 22 4.54 0.66 -7.19
N CYS A 23 4.79 0.67 -5.87
CA CYS A 23 3.80 0.30 -4.86
C CYS A 23 2.81 1.44 -4.53
N GLU A 24 2.30 2.13 -5.56
CA GLU A 24 1.46 3.33 -5.42
C GLU A 24 -0.05 3.01 -5.31
N GLY A 25 -0.41 1.77 -5.07
CA GLY A 25 -1.79 1.37 -4.84
C GLY A 25 -2.40 0.49 -5.92
N PHE A 26 -3.63 0.05 -5.67
CA PHE A 26 -4.38 -0.87 -6.52
C PHE A 26 -4.98 -0.16 -7.75
N LEU A 27 -4.78 -0.73 -8.93
CA LEU A 27 -5.09 -0.14 -10.24
C LEU A 27 -6.18 -0.89 -11.02
N GLY A 28 -6.82 -1.91 -10.41
CA GLY A 28 -7.86 -2.67 -11.09
C GLY A 28 -7.35 -3.42 -12.32
N ASN A 29 -7.93 -3.15 -13.49
CA ASN A 29 -7.58 -3.85 -14.73
C ASN A 29 -6.15 -3.58 -15.23
N TYR A 30 -5.48 -2.55 -14.75
CA TYR A 30 -4.10 -2.28 -15.13
C TYR A 30 -3.09 -3.19 -14.42
N GLU A 31 -3.47 -3.85 -13.31
CA GLU A 31 -2.54 -4.57 -12.43
C GLU A 31 -1.48 -5.38 -13.19
N LEU A 32 -1.88 -6.40 -13.92
CA LEU A 32 -0.95 -7.31 -14.60
C LEU A 32 -0.36 -6.75 -15.90
N SER A 33 -0.83 -5.61 -16.38
CA SER A 33 -0.24 -4.94 -17.53
C SER A 33 0.91 -4.01 -17.17
N VAL A 34 0.95 -3.51 -15.93
CA VAL A 34 1.93 -2.53 -15.47
C VAL A 34 2.90 -3.06 -14.41
N ARG A 35 2.66 -4.26 -13.87
CA ARG A 35 3.52 -4.95 -12.89
C ARG A 35 3.34 -6.48 -12.99
N ASP A 36 4.24 -7.25 -12.37
CA ASP A 36 4.23 -8.71 -12.49
C ASP A 36 3.21 -9.37 -11.56
N TYR A 37 2.89 -8.73 -10.43
CA TYR A 37 1.95 -9.25 -9.43
C TYR A 37 0.93 -8.19 -9.08
N PRO A 38 -0.33 -8.57 -8.78
CA PRO A 38 -1.34 -7.64 -8.29
C PRO A 38 -0.86 -6.92 -7.03
N PHE A 39 -1.22 -5.65 -6.93
CA PHE A 39 -0.84 -4.84 -5.78
C PHE A 39 -1.42 -5.39 -4.48
N PHE A 40 -0.55 -5.58 -3.54
CA PHE A 40 -0.88 -5.76 -2.15
C PHE A 40 0.18 -5.05 -1.29
N CYS A 41 -0.25 -4.18 -0.39
CA CYS A 41 0.68 -3.46 0.46
C CYS A 41 1.33 -4.40 1.48
N GLN A 42 2.65 -4.54 1.40
CA GLN A 42 3.43 -5.47 2.24
C GLN A 42 3.81 -4.89 3.61
N ALA A 43 3.48 -3.62 3.87
CA ALA A 43 3.79 -2.96 5.13
C ALA A 43 3.25 -3.74 6.34
N GLY A 44 4.11 -4.09 7.27
CA GLY A 44 3.80 -4.83 8.49
C GLY A 44 3.43 -6.30 8.29
N ILE A 45 3.49 -6.81 7.03
CA ILE A 45 3.23 -8.21 6.68
C ILE A 45 4.53 -8.92 6.38
N ASN A 46 5.28 -8.45 5.36
CA ASN A 46 6.59 -8.96 4.98
C ASN A 46 7.69 -7.89 5.11
N VAL A 47 7.31 -6.64 5.35
CA VAL A 47 8.21 -5.49 5.44
C VAL A 47 7.97 -4.78 6.75
N ALA A 48 9.04 -4.47 7.45
CA ALA A 48 9.08 -3.49 8.53
C ALA A 48 10.28 -2.58 8.33
N SER A 49 10.26 -1.43 8.98
CA SER A 49 11.31 -0.42 8.88
C SER A 49 11.63 0.16 10.23
N VAL A 50 12.89 0.45 10.43
CA VAL A 50 13.37 1.27 11.55
C VAL A 50 13.70 2.64 10.99
N LEU A 51 13.07 3.68 11.54
CA LEU A 51 13.29 5.05 11.13
C LEU A 51 14.56 5.62 11.79
N ASN A 52 14.97 6.80 11.37
CA ASN A 52 16.21 7.44 11.85
C ASN A 52 16.19 7.79 13.35
N ASP A 53 14.99 7.95 13.93
CA ASP A 53 14.77 8.20 15.36
C ASP A 53 14.60 6.91 16.17
N GLY A 54 14.78 5.75 15.54
CA GLY A 54 14.60 4.42 16.14
C GLY A 54 13.14 3.92 16.12
N SER A 55 12.18 4.69 15.63
CA SER A 55 10.78 4.24 15.54
C SER A 55 10.63 3.04 14.62
N ILE A 56 9.80 2.08 15.04
CA ILE A 56 9.50 0.85 14.29
C ILE A 56 8.19 1.04 13.54
N SER A 57 8.24 1.01 12.22
CA SER A 57 7.11 1.21 11.33
C SER A 57 6.96 0.06 10.33
N GLY A 58 5.79 -0.03 9.67
CA GLY A 58 5.54 -1.04 8.64
C GLY A 58 6.29 -0.80 7.33
N CYS A 59 6.63 0.47 7.01
CA CYS A 59 7.32 0.84 5.77
C CYS A 59 7.87 2.27 5.87
N LEU A 60 9.02 2.53 5.24
CA LEU A 60 9.63 3.88 5.18
C LEU A 60 8.75 4.93 4.49
N SER A 61 7.85 4.51 3.60
CA SER A 61 6.96 5.42 2.87
C SER A 61 5.76 5.91 3.67
N ILE A 62 5.52 5.36 4.86
CA ILE A 62 4.41 5.75 5.73
C ILE A 62 4.83 7.02 6.47
N ARG A 63 4.04 8.10 6.28
CA ARG A 63 4.29 9.41 6.92
C ARG A 63 3.39 9.65 8.11
N SER A 64 2.24 9.00 8.14
CA SER A 64 1.30 9.05 9.27
C SER A 64 1.82 8.23 10.45
N ASN A 65 1.38 8.58 11.66
CA ASN A 65 1.88 7.96 12.88
C ASN A 65 1.28 6.58 13.14
N TYR A 66 1.80 5.59 12.41
CA TYR A 66 1.50 4.17 12.61
C TYR A 66 2.69 3.42 13.24
N ASN A 67 3.60 4.12 13.93
CA ASN A 67 4.73 3.51 14.62
C ASN A 67 4.26 2.61 15.75
N GLN A 68 4.89 1.45 15.91
CA GLN A 68 4.47 0.43 16.86
C GLN A 68 5.44 0.25 18.04
N GLY A 69 6.57 0.93 18.02
CA GLY A 69 7.58 0.89 19.06
C GLY A 69 8.84 1.65 18.66
N ASN A 70 9.90 1.47 19.45
CA ASN A 70 11.19 2.11 19.20
C ASN A 70 12.32 1.18 19.63
N ILE A 71 13.30 0.93 18.74
CA ILE A 71 14.41 -0.01 18.98
C ILE A 71 15.30 0.33 20.18
N TYR A 72 15.28 1.58 20.66
CA TYR A 72 16.02 1.98 21.86
C TYR A 72 15.31 1.60 23.17
N LYS A 73 14.05 1.15 23.10
CA LYS A 73 13.21 0.81 24.25
C LYS A 73 12.63 -0.59 24.15
N ASP A 74 12.40 -1.06 22.94
CA ASP A 74 11.61 -2.25 22.66
C ASP A 74 12.43 -3.27 21.87
N SER A 75 12.12 -4.56 22.06
CA SER A 75 12.61 -5.63 21.21
C SER A 75 11.90 -5.57 19.86
N PHE A 76 12.65 -5.42 18.77
CA PHE A 76 12.07 -5.41 17.42
C PHE A 76 11.27 -6.69 17.13
N VAL A 77 11.76 -7.84 17.57
CA VAL A 77 11.10 -9.14 17.34
C VAL A 77 9.77 -9.21 18.09
N ASP A 78 9.72 -8.70 19.31
CA ASP A 78 8.48 -8.70 20.09
C ASP A 78 7.45 -7.75 19.50
N ILE A 79 7.87 -6.55 19.09
CA ILE A 79 7.02 -5.59 18.37
C ILE A 79 6.50 -6.21 17.07
N TRP A 80 7.37 -6.83 16.25
CA TRP A 80 6.97 -7.49 15.02
C TRP A 80 5.92 -8.58 15.25
N ASN A 81 6.10 -9.39 16.27
CA ASN A 81 5.22 -10.52 16.54
C ASN A 81 3.86 -10.08 17.12
N ASN A 82 3.84 -9.08 18.00
CA ASN A 82 2.69 -8.79 18.84
C ASN A 82 1.95 -7.49 18.49
N GLU A 83 2.65 -6.44 18.00
CA GLU A 83 2.07 -5.09 17.90
C GLU A 83 1.64 -4.71 16.47
N PHE A 84 2.02 -5.45 15.45
CA PHE A 84 1.78 -5.12 14.04
C PHE A 84 0.35 -5.39 13.56
N GLN A 85 -0.62 -5.52 14.46
CA GLN A 85 -2.02 -5.81 14.10
C GLN A 85 -2.67 -4.70 13.26
N ILE A 86 -2.30 -3.44 13.46
CA ILE A 86 -2.78 -2.31 12.68
C ILE A 86 -2.48 -2.46 11.18
N TYR A 87 -1.41 -3.14 10.83
CA TYR A 87 -1.01 -3.44 9.46
C TYR A 87 -1.65 -4.71 8.92
N ARG A 88 -1.84 -5.71 9.77
CA ARG A 88 -2.29 -7.08 9.41
C ARG A 88 -3.80 -7.19 9.36
N ASN A 89 -4.50 -6.59 10.31
CA ASN A 89 -5.96 -6.51 10.29
C ASN A 89 -6.40 -5.17 9.70
N ARG A 90 -6.75 -5.15 8.42
CA ARG A 90 -7.09 -3.93 7.67
C ARG A 90 -8.56 -3.57 7.70
N ASN A 91 -9.41 -4.27 8.47
CA ASN A 91 -10.84 -3.97 8.53
C ASN A 91 -11.13 -2.54 8.98
N TRP A 92 -10.29 -1.94 9.82
CA TRP A 92 -10.40 -0.55 10.23
C TRP A 92 -10.28 0.45 9.07
N MET A 93 -9.61 0.05 7.96
CA MET A 93 -9.47 0.87 6.76
C MET A 93 -10.72 0.86 5.87
N LYS A 94 -11.74 0.05 6.20
CA LYS A 94 -12.98 -0.08 5.43
C LYS A 94 -13.97 1.06 5.78
N THR A 95 -13.54 2.29 5.60
CA THR A 95 -14.26 3.52 5.92
C THR A 95 -14.45 4.39 4.68
N GLY A 96 -15.30 5.39 4.76
CA GLY A 96 -15.55 6.33 3.66
C GLY A 96 -15.91 5.61 2.36
N GLU A 97 -15.21 5.92 1.29
CA GLU A 97 -15.45 5.31 -0.02
C GLU A 97 -15.12 3.80 -0.08
N CYS A 98 -14.35 3.28 0.87
CA CYS A 98 -14.03 1.86 0.96
C CYS A 98 -15.17 1.02 1.52
N THR A 99 -16.15 1.60 2.24
CA THR A 99 -17.21 0.89 2.94
C THR A 99 -18.05 0.03 2.00
N SER A 100 -18.44 0.55 0.84
CA SER A 100 -19.26 -0.12 -0.17
C SER A 100 -18.48 -0.55 -1.41
N CYS A 101 -17.14 -0.46 -1.38
CA CYS A 101 -16.32 -0.72 -2.54
C CYS A 101 -16.33 -2.21 -2.92
N LYS A 102 -16.76 -2.52 -4.14
CA LYS A 102 -16.78 -3.90 -4.67
C LYS A 102 -15.39 -4.50 -4.83
N MET A 103 -14.36 -3.65 -4.93
CA MET A 103 -12.97 -4.08 -5.10
C MET A 103 -12.24 -4.27 -3.76
N TRP A 104 -12.92 -4.06 -2.63
CA TRP A 104 -12.31 -4.21 -1.30
C TRP A 104 -11.54 -5.52 -1.12
N LYS A 105 -12.11 -6.64 -1.56
CA LYS A 105 -11.50 -7.98 -1.44
C LYS A 105 -10.16 -8.16 -2.17
N TYR A 106 -9.83 -7.24 -3.08
CA TYR A 106 -8.56 -7.25 -3.82
C TYR A 106 -7.62 -6.14 -3.37
N CYS A 107 -8.19 -4.99 -2.99
CA CYS A 107 -7.45 -3.77 -2.66
C CYS A 107 -7.09 -3.67 -1.17
N GLU A 108 -7.96 -4.17 -0.30
CA GLU A 108 -7.83 -4.12 1.17
C GLU A 108 -7.43 -2.75 1.72
N GLY A 109 -8.04 -1.69 1.18
CA GLY A 109 -7.84 -0.33 1.66
C GLY A 109 -6.65 0.40 1.07
N ASN A 110 -6.00 -0.16 0.04
CA ASN A 110 -4.87 0.46 -0.65
C ASN A 110 -3.55 0.42 0.16
N GLY A 111 -2.55 1.24 -0.22
CA GLY A 111 -1.28 1.32 0.50
C GLY A 111 -1.41 2.05 1.84
N MET A 112 -0.70 1.58 2.87
CA MET A 112 -0.67 2.24 4.19
C MET A 112 -0.17 3.68 4.11
N HIS A 113 0.76 3.98 3.19
CA HIS A 113 1.27 5.34 2.95
C HIS A 113 0.23 6.31 2.34
N LEU A 114 -0.92 5.79 1.90
CA LEU A 114 -2.06 6.57 1.40
C LEU A 114 -3.15 6.78 2.45
N ARG A 115 -2.83 6.56 3.71
CA ARG A 115 -3.70 6.80 4.87
C ARG A 115 -3.17 7.93 5.72
N ASP A 116 -4.07 8.80 6.18
CA ASP A 116 -3.76 9.83 7.17
C ASP A 116 -3.75 9.26 8.61
N ASP A 117 -3.44 10.10 9.60
CA ASP A 117 -3.37 9.70 11.01
C ASP A 117 -4.73 9.22 11.59
N ASN A 118 -5.84 9.57 10.95
CA ASN A 118 -7.19 9.18 11.34
C ASN A 118 -7.71 7.96 10.54
N GLY A 119 -6.86 7.38 9.69
CA GLY A 119 -7.23 6.26 8.84
C GLY A 119 -7.98 6.64 7.56
N GLY A 120 -8.15 7.94 7.29
CA GLY A 120 -8.76 8.43 6.07
C GLY A 120 -7.92 8.09 4.83
N LEU A 121 -8.58 7.75 3.72
CA LEU A 121 -7.90 7.49 2.45
C LEU A 121 -7.57 8.79 1.74
N LEU A 122 -6.28 9.09 1.59
CA LEU A 122 -5.79 10.28 0.90
C LEU A 122 -5.96 10.20 -0.62
N LEU A 123 -5.83 9.01 -1.19
CA LEU A 123 -5.92 8.79 -2.63
C LEU A 123 -6.42 7.38 -2.94
N CYS A 124 -7.51 7.30 -3.72
CA CYS A 124 -7.96 6.07 -4.34
C CYS A 124 -7.43 5.99 -5.78
N ASN A 125 -6.39 5.21 -6.02
CA ASN A 125 -5.80 5.05 -7.34
C ASN A 125 -6.78 4.43 -8.34
N LEU A 126 -7.63 3.52 -7.86
CA LEU A 126 -8.67 2.90 -8.67
C LEU A 126 -9.64 3.92 -9.26
N SER A 127 -10.00 4.97 -8.50
CA SER A 127 -10.89 6.04 -8.99
C SER A 127 -10.26 6.86 -10.11
N LYS A 128 -8.91 6.94 -10.15
CA LYS A 128 -8.16 7.69 -11.19
C LYS A 128 -8.12 6.96 -12.53
N VAL A 129 -8.34 5.67 -12.56
CA VAL A 129 -8.42 4.87 -13.79
C VAL A 129 -9.86 4.67 -14.28
N ASN A 130 -10.83 5.42 -13.74
CA ASN A 130 -12.25 5.37 -14.08
C ASN A 130 -12.84 3.95 -14.01
N TRP A 131 -12.49 3.22 -12.96
CA TRP A 131 -13.21 2.01 -12.64
C TRP A 131 -14.63 2.38 -12.21
N ILE A 132 -15.63 1.90 -12.92
CA ILE A 132 -17.04 2.10 -12.55
C ILE A 132 -17.29 1.38 -11.22
N ARG A 133 -17.71 2.12 -10.21
CA ARG A 133 -18.04 1.63 -8.87
C ARG A 133 -19.30 0.77 -8.87
#